data_a7ce980c4e127237ea507991f0c8d90a
#
_entry.id   a7ce980c4e127237ea507991f0c8d90a
#
_cell.length_a   1.000
_cell.length_b   1.000
_cell.length_c   1.000
_cell.angle_alpha   90.00
_cell.angle_beta   90.00
_cell.angle_gamma   90.00
#
_symmetry.space_group_name_H-M   'P 1'
#
loop_
_entity.id
_entity.type
_entity.pdbx_description
1 polymer ?
#
loop_
_entity_poly.entity_id
_entity_poly.type
_entity_poly.pdbx_seq_one_letter_code
_entity_poly.pdbx_strand_id
1 'polypeptide(L)'
;MNVDQEKFREILEKLRSSLNDIRAVILVGPNGIVDHVVDDPGLNIETIAVEYATLLKIARSASEDSGAGNLLENIVVSEKSVMIARSISPEIYLILFFRSQDQIGRARYELKQAAWEIQRPS
;
A
#
# COMPACT_ATOMS: atom_id res chain seq x y z
N MET A 1 12.85 17.21 8.25
CA MET A 1 12.23 16.34 7.21
C MET A 1 12.96 16.53 5.90
N ASN A 2 13.38 15.48 5.23
CA ASN A 2 14.08 15.60 3.97
C ASN A 2 13.08 15.67 2.79
N VAL A 3 13.60 15.93 1.58
CA VAL A 3 12.79 16.08 0.38
C VAL A 3 11.99 14.82 0.07
N ASP A 4 12.57 13.65 0.30
CA ASP A 4 11.87 12.38 0.03
C ASP A 4 10.67 12.17 0.96
N GLN A 5 10.80 12.54 2.23
CA GLN A 5 9.69 12.44 3.18
C GLN A 5 8.55 13.38 2.80
N GLU A 6 8.86 14.58 2.36
CA GLU A 6 7.85 15.52 1.88
C GLU A 6 7.14 15.00 0.63
N LYS A 7 7.94 14.46 -0.30
CA LYS A 7 7.42 13.85 -1.52
C LYS A 7 6.48 12.68 -1.20
N PHE A 8 6.89 11.80 -0.32
CA PHE A 8 6.07 10.65 0.08
C PHE A 8 4.75 11.12 0.70
N ARG A 9 4.82 12.08 1.62
CA ARG A 9 3.62 12.61 2.26
C ARG A 9 2.64 13.18 1.24
N GLU A 10 3.11 13.95 0.27
CA GLU A 10 2.28 14.52 -0.77
C GLU A 10 1.61 13.43 -1.61
N ILE A 11 2.35 12.38 -1.95
CA ILE A 11 1.82 11.27 -2.74
C ILE A 11 0.73 10.52 -1.96
N LEU A 12 0.96 10.25 -0.68
CA LEU A 12 -0.03 9.57 0.17
C LEU A 12 -1.30 10.41 0.33
N GLU A 13 -1.15 11.71 0.53
CA GLU A 13 -2.29 12.62 0.66
C GLU A 13 -3.10 12.71 -0.64
N LYS A 14 -2.41 12.79 -1.76
CA LYS A 14 -3.04 12.81 -3.08
C LYS A 14 -3.82 11.52 -3.34
N LEU A 15 -3.23 10.38 -3.00
CA LEU A 15 -3.87 9.08 -3.16
C LEU A 15 -5.13 9.01 -2.30
N ARG A 16 -5.04 9.42 -1.05
CA ARG A 16 -6.20 9.46 -0.16
C ARG A 16 -7.33 10.31 -0.74
N SER A 17 -6.99 11.47 -1.31
CA SER A 17 -7.97 12.40 -1.85
C SER A 17 -8.62 11.94 -3.15
N SER A 18 -7.98 11.01 -3.88
CA SER A 18 -8.45 10.56 -5.19
C SER A 18 -9.51 9.46 -5.10
N LEU A 19 -9.76 8.92 -3.91
CA LEU A 19 -10.67 7.80 -3.70
C LEU A 19 -11.64 8.09 -2.56
N ASN A 20 -12.74 7.32 -2.52
CA ASN A 20 -13.74 7.41 -1.47
C ASN A 20 -13.57 6.30 -0.45
N ASP A 21 -14.05 6.53 0.77
CA ASP A 21 -14.09 5.52 1.83
C ASP A 21 -12.74 4.92 2.18
N ILE A 22 -11.70 5.73 2.08
CA ILE A 22 -10.34 5.33 2.46
C ILE A 22 -10.27 5.20 3.98
N ARG A 23 -9.69 4.11 4.44
CA ARG A 23 -9.39 3.91 5.85
C ARG A 23 -7.96 4.30 6.18
N ALA A 24 -7.02 3.92 5.33
CA ALA A 24 -5.61 4.27 5.51
C ALA A 24 -4.82 4.08 4.22
N VAL A 25 -3.73 4.83 4.12
CA VAL A 25 -2.68 4.65 3.11
C VAL A 25 -1.38 4.49 3.89
N ILE A 26 -0.64 3.40 3.64
CA ILE A 26 0.55 3.08 4.43
C ILE A 26 1.71 2.75 3.48
N LEU A 27 2.84 3.42 3.68
CA LEU A 27 4.09 3.09 2.99
C LEU A 27 4.95 2.31 3.98
N VAL A 28 5.24 1.05 3.64
CA VAL A 28 5.97 0.12 4.52
C VAL A 28 7.31 -0.23 3.89
N GLY A 29 8.37 -0.10 4.65
CA GLY A 29 9.71 -0.50 4.25
C GLY A 29 10.20 -1.69 5.08
N PRO A 30 11.47 -2.09 4.89
CA PRO A 30 12.03 -3.26 5.58
C PRO A 30 12.07 -3.11 7.10
N ASN A 31 12.10 -1.88 7.59
CA ASN A 31 12.20 -1.61 9.03
C ASN A 31 10.87 -1.12 9.63
N GLY A 32 9.78 -1.26 8.90
CA GLY A 32 8.45 -0.87 9.38
C GLY A 32 7.84 0.27 8.58
N ILE A 33 6.94 1.00 9.21
CA ILE A 33 6.21 2.08 8.55
C ILE A 33 7.15 3.24 8.24
N VAL A 34 7.17 3.65 6.96
CA VAL A 34 7.92 4.82 6.51
C VAL A 34 7.05 6.07 6.67
N ASP A 35 5.80 6.00 6.22
CA ASP A 35 4.83 7.08 6.35
C ASP A 35 3.41 6.53 6.21
N HIS A 36 2.43 7.28 6.69
CA HIS A 36 1.04 6.84 6.59
C HIS A 36 0.07 8.02 6.72
N VAL A 37 -1.13 7.81 6.20
CA VAL A 37 -2.26 8.72 6.36
C VAL A 37 -3.45 7.86 6.79
N VAL A 38 -4.12 8.23 7.88
CA VAL A 38 -5.22 7.46 8.47
C VAL A 38 -6.48 8.31 8.53
N ASP A 39 -7.56 7.79 7.95
CA ASP A 39 -8.88 8.43 8.03
C ASP A 39 -9.78 7.73 9.04
N ASP A 40 -9.47 6.50 9.41
CA ASP A 40 -10.24 5.74 10.38
C ASP A 40 -9.49 5.66 11.70
N PRO A 41 -9.89 6.43 12.73
CA PRO A 41 -9.16 6.45 14.00
C PRO A 41 -9.23 5.13 14.78
N GLY A 42 -10.13 4.22 14.38
CA GLY A 42 -10.23 2.91 15.00
C GLY A 42 -9.19 1.90 14.52
N LEU A 43 -8.42 2.24 13.49
CA LEU A 43 -7.41 1.34 12.97
C LEU A 43 -6.12 1.38 13.80
N ASN A 44 -5.57 0.20 14.06
CA ASN A 44 -4.24 0.06 14.61
C ASN A 44 -3.27 -0.12 13.45
N ILE A 45 -2.64 0.97 13.03
CA ILE A 45 -1.75 1.00 11.85
C ILE A 45 -0.56 0.08 12.02
N GLU A 46 0.02 0.02 13.20
CA GLU A 46 1.18 -0.82 13.46
C GLU A 46 0.84 -2.30 13.33
N THR A 47 -0.32 -2.72 13.86
CA THR A 47 -0.78 -4.10 13.71
C THR A 47 -1.01 -4.44 12.24
N ILE A 48 -1.67 -3.55 11.49
CA ILE A 48 -1.92 -3.74 10.06
C ILE A 48 -0.61 -3.89 9.31
N ALA A 49 0.35 -3.01 9.58
CA ALA A 49 1.65 -3.04 8.91
C ALA A 49 2.38 -4.36 9.16
N VAL A 50 2.39 -4.84 10.40
CA VAL A 50 3.05 -6.12 10.75
C VAL A 50 2.36 -7.30 10.08
N GLU A 51 1.03 -7.38 10.18
CA GLU A 51 0.27 -8.51 9.64
C GLU A 51 0.36 -8.57 8.12
N TYR A 52 0.21 -7.44 7.44
CA TYR A 52 0.29 -7.42 5.98
C TYR A 52 1.71 -7.54 5.46
N ALA A 53 2.71 -7.05 6.20
CA ALA A 53 4.12 -7.30 5.84
C ALA A 53 4.42 -8.79 5.85
N THR A 54 3.90 -9.53 6.84
CA THR A 54 4.05 -10.97 6.92
C THR A 54 3.36 -11.66 5.74
N LEU A 55 2.12 -11.29 5.46
CA LEU A 55 1.37 -11.83 4.33
C LEU A 55 2.09 -11.58 3.00
N LEU A 56 2.59 -10.37 2.79
CA LEU A 56 3.28 -10.00 1.56
C LEU A 56 4.59 -10.74 1.39
N LYS A 57 5.30 -11.02 2.48
CA LYS A 57 6.52 -11.81 2.44
C LYS A 57 6.23 -13.23 1.97
N ILE A 58 5.16 -13.84 2.48
CA ILE A 58 4.72 -15.17 2.06
C ILE A 58 4.28 -15.16 0.60
N ALA A 59 3.48 -14.17 0.22
CA ALA A 59 3.00 -14.04 -1.16
C ALA A 59 4.17 -13.84 -2.14
N ARG A 60 5.17 -13.09 -1.75
CA ARG A 60 6.37 -12.87 -2.57
C ARG A 60 7.12 -14.17 -2.80
N SER A 61 7.35 -14.94 -1.72
CA SER A 61 8.02 -16.23 -1.84
C SER A 61 7.22 -17.18 -2.73
N ALA A 62 5.92 -17.24 -2.56
CA ALA A 62 5.06 -18.08 -3.39
C ALA A 62 5.12 -17.69 -4.86
N SER A 63 5.15 -16.40 -5.16
CA SER A 63 5.26 -15.89 -6.53
C SER A 63 6.60 -16.28 -7.17
N GLU A 64 7.68 -16.07 -6.47
CA GLU A 64 9.03 -16.40 -6.95
C GLU A 64 9.23 -17.89 -7.08
N ASP A 65 8.84 -18.67 -6.09
CA ASP A 65 9.07 -20.12 -6.06
C ASP A 65 8.22 -20.87 -7.08
N SER A 66 7.06 -20.33 -7.45
CA SER A 66 6.20 -20.92 -8.47
C SER A 66 6.61 -20.57 -9.90
N GLY A 67 7.64 -19.73 -10.06
CA GLY A 67 8.08 -19.29 -11.38
C GLY A 67 7.27 -18.14 -11.95
N ALA A 68 6.38 -17.54 -11.16
CA ALA A 68 5.57 -16.41 -11.62
C ALA A 68 6.36 -15.10 -11.67
N GLY A 69 7.53 -15.06 -11.05
CA GLY A 69 8.36 -13.85 -10.99
C GLY A 69 8.08 -13.01 -9.75
N ASN A 70 8.48 -11.76 -9.80
CA ASN A 70 8.34 -10.85 -8.67
C ASN A 70 6.88 -10.52 -8.38
N LEU A 71 6.53 -10.45 -7.11
CA LEU A 71 5.20 -10.02 -6.69
C LEU A 71 5.02 -8.53 -7.00
N LEU A 72 4.02 -8.19 -7.79
CA LEU A 72 3.72 -6.81 -8.13
C LEU A 72 2.58 -6.23 -7.29
N GLU A 73 1.56 -7.04 -7.01
CA GLU A 73 0.36 -6.57 -6.35
C GLU A 73 -0.32 -7.71 -5.62
N ASN A 74 -0.91 -7.41 -4.47
CA ASN A 74 -1.69 -8.36 -3.69
C ASN A 74 -2.99 -7.68 -3.26
N ILE A 75 -4.11 -8.38 -3.42
CA ILE A 75 -5.43 -7.84 -3.08
C ILE A 75 -6.12 -8.80 -2.11
N VAL A 76 -6.56 -8.27 -0.98
CA VAL A 76 -7.33 -9.03 0.00
C VAL A 76 -8.70 -8.36 0.15
N VAL A 77 -9.74 -9.08 -0.21
CA VAL A 77 -11.11 -8.61 -0.05
C VAL A 77 -11.69 -9.27 1.20
N SER A 78 -12.06 -8.44 2.15
CA SER A 78 -12.65 -8.89 3.41
C SER A 78 -14.07 -8.35 3.53
N GLU A 79 -14.78 -8.81 4.52
CA GLU A 79 -16.18 -8.46 4.74
C GLU A 79 -16.40 -6.95 4.84
N LYS A 80 -15.50 -6.24 5.51
CA LYS A 80 -15.65 -4.81 5.80
C LYS A 80 -14.64 -3.91 5.10
N SER A 81 -13.67 -4.49 4.42
CA SER A 81 -12.59 -3.70 3.81
C SER A 81 -11.91 -4.44 2.68
N VAL A 82 -11.27 -3.67 1.82
CA VAL A 82 -10.36 -4.16 0.78
C VAL A 82 -8.97 -3.63 1.11
N MET A 83 -7.98 -4.50 1.01
CA MET A 83 -6.58 -4.11 1.08
C MET A 83 -5.94 -4.37 -0.28
N ILE A 84 -5.23 -3.39 -0.81
CA ILE A 84 -4.39 -3.57 -2.00
C ILE A 84 -2.99 -3.13 -1.63
N ALA A 85 -2.03 -4.02 -1.86
CA ALA A 85 -0.62 -3.71 -1.65
C ALA A 85 0.10 -3.75 -2.98
N ARG A 86 0.78 -2.68 -3.31
CA ARG A 86 1.59 -2.58 -4.53
C ARG A 86 3.06 -2.57 -4.17
N SER A 87 3.84 -3.45 -4.77
CA SER A 87 5.29 -3.50 -4.58
C SER A 87 5.94 -2.29 -5.26
N ILE A 88 6.78 -1.57 -4.52
CA ILE A 88 7.63 -0.51 -5.08
C ILE A 88 9.00 -1.08 -5.35
N SER A 89 9.50 -1.89 -4.43
CA SER A 89 10.71 -2.69 -4.56
C SER A 89 10.48 -3.98 -3.77
N PRO A 90 11.39 -4.95 -3.78
CA PRO A 90 11.14 -6.22 -3.07
C PRO A 90 10.80 -6.07 -1.59
N GLU A 91 11.22 -4.98 -0.95
CA GLU A 91 11.00 -4.79 0.49
C GLU A 91 10.15 -3.58 0.82
N ILE A 92 9.67 -2.86 -0.18
CA ILE A 92 8.89 -1.63 0.01
C ILE A 92 7.54 -1.78 -0.67
N TYR A 93 6.47 -1.57 0.11
CA TYR A 93 5.10 -1.73 -0.37
C TYR A 93 4.29 -0.49 -0.04
N LEU A 94 3.40 -0.14 -0.97
CA LEU A 94 2.38 0.89 -0.74
C LEU A 94 1.05 0.16 -0.52
N ILE A 95 0.47 0.33 0.65
CA ILE A 95 -0.74 -0.37 1.07
C ILE A 95 -1.90 0.62 1.13
N LEU A 96 -2.99 0.27 0.47
CA LEU A 96 -4.22 1.04 0.46
C LEU A 96 -5.33 0.21 1.13
N PHE A 97 -6.00 0.82 2.10
CA PHE A 97 -7.06 0.19 2.87
C PHE A 97 -8.35 1.00 2.70
N PHE A 98 -9.40 0.39 2.18
CA PHE A 98 -10.66 1.12 1.92
C PHE A 98 -11.87 0.18 2.07
N ARG A 99 -13.09 0.78 2.08
CA ARG A 99 -14.31 0.01 2.36
C ARG A 99 -15.04 -0.49 1.13
N SER A 100 -15.11 0.32 0.09
CA SER A 100 -15.99 0.05 -1.05
C SER A 100 -15.33 -0.84 -2.10
N GLN A 101 -15.88 -2.06 -2.31
CA GLN A 101 -15.40 -2.96 -3.34
C GLN A 101 -15.62 -2.40 -4.76
N ASP A 102 -16.57 -1.49 -4.91
CA ASP A 102 -16.94 -0.91 -6.21
C ASP A 102 -15.80 -0.13 -6.85
N GLN A 103 -14.84 0.33 -6.05
CA GLN A 103 -13.75 1.13 -6.58
C GLN A 103 -12.41 0.39 -6.68
N ILE A 104 -12.42 -0.95 -6.64
CA ILE A 104 -11.17 -1.73 -6.73
C ILE A 104 -10.38 -1.36 -8.00
N GLY A 105 -11.05 -1.28 -9.15
CA GLY A 105 -10.37 -0.95 -10.40
C GLY A 105 -9.72 0.42 -10.36
N ARG A 106 -10.44 1.42 -9.88
CA ARG A 106 -9.91 2.78 -9.74
C ARG A 106 -8.79 2.83 -8.70
N ALA A 107 -8.96 2.13 -7.60
CA ALA A 107 -7.95 2.06 -6.54
C ALA A 107 -6.65 1.46 -7.06
N ARG A 108 -6.72 0.40 -7.85
CA ARG A 108 -5.54 -0.22 -8.45
C ARG A 108 -4.83 0.75 -9.39
N TYR A 109 -5.58 1.49 -10.19
CA TYR A 109 -5.01 2.49 -11.09
C TYR A 109 -4.28 3.57 -10.32
N GLU A 110 -4.94 4.17 -9.34
CA GLU A 110 -4.38 5.26 -8.53
C GLU A 110 -3.17 4.80 -7.72
N LEU A 111 -3.24 3.58 -7.17
CA LEU A 111 -2.14 3.00 -6.41
C LEU A 111 -0.91 2.77 -7.29
N LYS A 112 -1.12 2.30 -8.51
CA LYS A 112 -0.04 2.08 -9.47
C LYS A 112 0.64 3.40 -9.83
N GLN A 113 -0.14 4.45 -10.05
CA GLN A 113 0.40 5.78 -10.33
C GLN A 113 1.21 6.31 -9.15
N ALA A 114 0.68 6.16 -7.94
CA ALA A 114 1.36 6.62 -6.73
C ALA A 114 2.68 5.86 -6.51
N ALA A 115 2.68 4.55 -6.72
CA ALA A 115 3.88 3.73 -6.58
C ALA A 115 4.95 4.15 -7.58
N TRP A 116 4.53 4.44 -8.81
CA TRP A 116 5.46 4.94 -9.84
C TRP A 116 6.07 6.28 -9.44
N GLU A 117 5.27 7.18 -8.90
CA GLU A 117 5.76 8.48 -8.45
C GLU A 117 6.75 8.37 -7.28
N ILE A 118 6.52 7.43 -6.36
CA ILE A 118 7.44 7.16 -5.25
C ILE A 118 8.78 6.64 -5.78
N GLN A 119 8.74 5.77 -6.78
CA GLN A 119 9.92 5.16 -7.39
C GLN A 119 10.75 6.15 -8.20
N ARG A 120 10.08 7.11 -8.82
CA ARG A 120 10.73 8.06 -9.73
C ARG A 120 11.72 8.95 -8.95
N PRO A 121 12.93 9.17 -9.50
CA PRO A 121 13.90 10.08 -8.87
C PRO A 121 13.33 11.47 -8.72
N SER A 122 13.69 12.11 -7.61
CA SER A 122 13.27 13.49 -7.32
C SER A 122 14.00 14.50 -8.19
#